data_1970058ab89823d3ac5ff219c1a26e3a
#
_entry.id   1970058ab89823d3ac5ff219c1a26e3a
#
_cell.length_a   1.000
_cell.length_b   1.000
_cell.length_c   1.000
_cell.angle_alpha   90.00
_cell.angle_beta   90.00
_cell.angle_gamma   90.00
#
_symmetry.space_group_name_H-M   'P 1'
#
loop_
_entity.id
_entity.type
_entity.pdbx_description
1 polymer ?
#
loop_
_entity_poly.entity_id
_entity_poly.type
_entity_poly.pdbx_seq_one_letter_code
_entity_poly.pdbx_strand_id
1 'polypeptide(L)'
;MTVFSAVAGFADDTAAVVTRLDGTASVFTKGGKTGTSLKKNDKIMKGQEVKVGDKSRIELKYPDGTVMRFAERTTIKIDDITYDNKTQGKKVKIDLGGGKVWANVKKLVTADSKVEIKTVNAVAGVRGTVYRVNVEEDNSAMVKVYDGSVAVAGVQKEAPKPSGQFTAPVPVEGPKQVPPPYHEVTMEEWTVIVKAMQQITISPQGVASKPQDFTPQQDMDDWVKWNQERDKQLSL
;
A
#
# COMPACT_ATOMS: atom_id res chain seq x y z
N MET A 1 32.62 -20.27 36.47
CA MET A 1 32.54 -18.88 35.97
C MET A 1 31.90 -18.95 34.59
N THR A 2 30.58 -18.85 34.54
CA THR A 2 29.80 -19.04 33.29
C THR A 2 29.60 -17.66 32.65
N VAL A 3 30.25 -17.44 31.51
CA VAL A 3 30.10 -16.23 30.75
C VAL A 3 28.78 -16.28 29.99
N PHE A 4 27.77 -15.52 30.45
CA PHE A 4 26.57 -15.25 29.69
C PHE A 4 26.90 -14.26 28.58
N SER A 5 27.02 -14.77 27.35
CA SER A 5 27.11 -13.94 26.14
C SER A 5 25.73 -13.40 25.85
N ALA A 6 25.47 -12.13 26.20
CA ALA A 6 24.27 -11.43 25.77
C ALA A 6 24.37 -11.23 24.23
N VAL A 7 23.62 -12.00 23.47
CA VAL A 7 23.39 -11.70 22.07
C VAL A 7 22.52 -10.45 22.03
N ALA A 8 23.14 -9.30 21.80
CA ALA A 8 22.45 -8.07 21.43
C ALA A 8 21.68 -8.36 20.12
N GLY A 9 20.39 -8.59 20.23
CA GLY A 9 19.50 -8.68 19.08
C GLY A 9 19.54 -7.33 18.37
N PHE A 10 20.21 -7.26 17.23
CA PHE A 10 20.07 -6.14 16.31
C PHE A 10 18.58 -6.03 15.98
N ALA A 11 17.98 -4.91 16.33
CA ALA A 11 16.64 -4.58 15.85
C ALA A 11 16.73 -4.58 14.32
N ASP A 12 15.97 -5.48 13.69
CA ASP A 12 15.97 -5.62 12.23
C ASP A 12 15.10 -4.49 11.68
N ASP A 13 15.74 -3.37 11.38
CA ASP A 13 15.10 -2.12 10.93
C ASP A 13 14.46 -2.26 9.52
N THR A 14 14.45 -3.48 8.97
CA THR A 14 13.93 -3.80 7.64
C THR A 14 12.74 -4.77 7.68
N ALA A 15 12.14 -4.98 8.85
CA ALA A 15 11.02 -5.91 9.02
C ALA A 15 9.84 -5.24 9.74
N ALA A 16 8.62 -5.59 9.35
CA ALA A 16 7.43 -5.36 10.16
C ALA A 16 7.23 -6.55 11.10
N VAL A 17 6.71 -6.30 12.31
CA VAL A 17 6.47 -7.32 13.32
C VAL A 17 4.97 -7.54 13.47
N VAL A 18 4.54 -8.80 13.48
CA VAL A 18 3.16 -9.19 13.82
C VAL A 18 2.92 -8.93 15.31
N THR A 19 2.19 -7.87 15.64
CA THR A 19 1.87 -7.53 17.04
C THR A 19 0.56 -8.13 17.50
N ARG A 20 -0.35 -8.43 16.57
CA ARG A 20 -1.62 -9.13 16.84
C ARG A 20 -2.04 -9.95 15.63
N LEU A 21 -2.58 -11.12 15.87
CA LEU A 21 -3.25 -11.97 14.91
C LEU A 21 -4.48 -12.58 15.56
N ASP A 22 -5.66 -12.24 15.02
CA ASP A 22 -6.92 -12.84 15.37
C ASP A 22 -7.33 -13.75 14.19
N GLY A 23 -7.44 -15.05 14.38
CA GLY A 23 -7.67 -16.03 13.32
C GLY A 23 -6.39 -16.54 12.66
N THR A 24 -6.35 -16.58 11.33
CA THR A 24 -5.24 -17.17 10.56
C THR A 24 -4.67 -16.21 9.53
N ALA A 25 -3.36 -16.25 9.34
CA ALA A 25 -2.66 -15.61 8.23
C ALA A 25 -1.45 -16.45 7.83
N SER A 26 -1.05 -16.36 6.59
CA SER A 26 0.12 -17.06 6.07
C SER A 26 1.04 -16.11 5.32
N VAL A 27 2.36 -16.36 5.43
CA VAL A 27 3.37 -15.64 4.68
C VAL A 27 3.96 -16.54 3.59
N PHE A 28 4.16 -15.95 2.41
CA PHE A 28 4.77 -16.59 1.25
C PHE A 28 6.06 -15.85 0.90
N THR A 29 7.12 -16.60 0.62
CA THR A 29 8.35 -16.04 0.06
C THR A 29 8.18 -15.83 -1.44
N LYS A 30 8.98 -14.93 -2.03
CA LYS A 30 8.94 -14.64 -3.47
C LYS A 30 9.09 -15.94 -4.30
N GLY A 31 8.07 -16.24 -5.09
CA GLY A 31 8.03 -17.45 -5.94
C GLY A 31 7.69 -18.75 -5.19
N GLY A 32 7.52 -18.71 -3.87
CA GLY A 32 7.11 -19.87 -3.08
C GLY A 32 5.62 -20.18 -3.26
N LYS A 33 5.29 -21.46 -3.46
CA LYS A 33 3.89 -21.93 -3.59
C LYS A 33 3.28 -22.29 -2.22
N THR A 34 4.10 -22.53 -1.22
CA THR A 34 3.65 -22.94 0.12
C THR A 34 3.76 -21.78 1.09
N GLY A 35 2.66 -21.44 1.75
CA GLY A 35 2.63 -20.44 2.79
C GLY A 35 3.00 -21.03 4.15
N THR A 36 3.71 -20.26 4.95
CA THR A 36 3.97 -20.56 6.36
C THR A 36 2.98 -19.81 7.24
N SER A 37 2.33 -20.50 8.17
CA SER A 37 1.40 -19.89 9.12
C SER A 37 2.13 -18.87 9.99
N LEU A 38 1.52 -17.68 10.10
CA LEU A 38 2.02 -16.60 10.94
C LEU A 38 1.50 -16.72 12.38
N LYS A 39 2.29 -16.18 13.30
CA LYS A 39 1.95 -16.00 14.71
C LYS A 39 2.46 -14.66 15.21
N LYS A 40 2.00 -14.26 16.39
CA LYS A 40 2.50 -13.05 17.06
C LYS A 40 4.02 -13.10 17.24
N ASN A 41 4.68 -11.97 17.02
CA ASN A 41 6.11 -11.71 17.02
C ASN A 41 6.86 -12.22 15.77
N ASP A 42 6.21 -12.84 14.81
CA ASP A 42 6.85 -13.15 13.53
C ASP A 42 7.20 -11.86 12.79
N LYS A 43 8.29 -11.89 12.04
CA LYS A 43 8.78 -10.78 11.23
C LYS A 43 8.37 -10.97 9.78
N ILE A 44 7.89 -9.89 9.18
CA ILE A 44 7.56 -9.82 7.75
C ILE A 44 8.56 -8.91 7.06
N MET A 45 9.23 -9.44 6.04
CA MET A 45 10.33 -8.80 5.37
C MET A 45 9.96 -8.36 3.95
N LYS A 46 10.77 -7.51 3.36
CA LYS A 46 10.69 -7.13 1.94
C LYS A 46 10.63 -8.37 1.05
N GLY A 47 9.75 -8.32 0.04
CA GLY A 47 9.55 -9.36 -0.96
C GLY A 47 8.59 -10.47 -0.53
N GLN A 48 8.14 -10.48 0.72
CA GLN A 48 7.15 -11.44 1.21
C GLN A 48 5.73 -10.98 0.92
N GLU A 49 4.85 -11.97 0.70
CA GLU A 49 3.41 -11.79 0.54
C GLU A 49 2.70 -12.37 1.77
N VAL A 50 1.73 -11.64 2.31
CA VAL A 50 0.89 -12.09 3.42
C VAL A 50 -0.55 -12.22 2.94
N LYS A 51 -1.18 -13.35 3.26
CA LYS A 51 -2.60 -13.62 3.03
C LYS A 51 -3.30 -13.82 4.36
N VAL A 52 -4.32 -13.01 4.59
CA VAL A 52 -5.17 -13.07 5.78
C VAL A 52 -6.36 -13.98 5.48
N GLY A 53 -6.62 -14.95 6.35
CA GLY A 53 -7.72 -15.91 6.18
C GLY A 53 -9.10 -15.30 6.41
N ASP A 54 -10.14 -16.12 6.24
CA ASP A 54 -11.52 -15.74 6.54
C ASP A 54 -11.68 -15.45 8.04
N LYS A 55 -12.53 -14.47 8.37
CA LYS A 55 -12.83 -14.04 9.76
C LYS A 55 -11.56 -13.74 10.58
N SER A 56 -10.49 -13.31 9.90
CA SER A 56 -9.17 -13.09 10.49
C SER A 56 -8.74 -11.64 10.36
N ARG A 57 -7.82 -11.21 11.25
CA ARG A 57 -7.24 -9.87 11.25
C ARG A 57 -5.80 -9.95 11.69
N ILE A 58 -4.92 -9.20 11.06
CA ILE A 58 -3.52 -9.11 11.44
C ILE A 58 -3.11 -7.66 11.65
N GLU A 59 -2.29 -7.41 12.68
CA GLU A 59 -1.69 -6.10 12.96
C GLU A 59 -0.19 -6.21 12.79
N LEU A 60 0.36 -5.35 11.94
CA LEU A 60 1.80 -5.22 11.70
C LEU A 60 2.28 -3.87 12.25
N LYS A 61 3.33 -3.91 13.05
CA LYS A 61 4.03 -2.73 13.55
C LYS A 61 5.37 -2.59 12.83
N TYR A 62 5.62 -1.42 12.30
CA TYR A 62 6.86 -1.04 11.60
C TYR A 62 7.87 -0.42 12.57
N PRO A 63 9.17 -0.39 12.23
CA PRO A 63 10.23 0.09 13.13
C PRO A 63 10.02 1.52 13.64
N ASP A 64 9.40 2.39 12.84
CA ASP A 64 9.07 3.77 13.19
C ASP A 64 7.85 3.94 14.09
N GLY A 65 7.21 2.84 14.47
CA GLY A 65 5.97 2.84 15.24
C GLY A 65 4.69 2.99 14.40
N THR A 66 4.77 3.10 13.08
CA THR A 66 3.61 2.98 12.19
C THR A 66 2.94 1.64 12.41
N VAL A 67 1.61 1.64 12.46
CA VAL A 67 0.80 0.42 12.59
C VAL A 67 -0.12 0.29 11.40
N MET A 68 -0.12 -0.88 10.78
CA MET A 68 -1.07 -1.21 9.74
C MET A 68 -1.81 -2.49 10.11
N ARG A 69 -3.12 -2.50 9.88
CA ARG A 69 -3.99 -3.65 10.16
C ARG A 69 -4.71 -4.06 8.89
N PHE A 70 -4.83 -5.35 8.72
CA PHE A 70 -5.42 -5.94 7.53
C PHE A 70 -6.59 -6.82 7.95
N ALA A 71 -7.71 -6.65 7.27
CA ALA A 71 -8.93 -7.43 7.49
C ALA A 71 -8.82 -8.81 6.86
N GLU A 72 -9.87 -9.60 7.03
CA GLU A 72 -10.04 -10.89 6.35
C GLU A 72 -9.90 -10.78 4.83
N ARG A 73 -9.47 -11.87 4.19
CA ARG A 73 -9.30 -12.00 2.73
C ARG A 73 -8.38 -10.95 2.11
N THR A 74 -7.56 -10.30 2.94
CA THR A 74 -6.60 -9.31 2.44
C THR A 74 -5.34 -9.99 1.99
N THR A 75 -4.87 -9.62 0.79
CA THR A 75 -3.58 -10.03 0.24
C THR A 75 -2.69 -8.81 0.10
N ILE A 76 -1.54 -8.82 0.75
CA ILE A 76 -0.53 -7.77 0.64
C ILE A 76 0.82 -8.34 0.29
N LYS A 77 1.59 -7.59 -0.49
CA LYS A 77 3.00 -7.85 -0.73
C LYS A 77 3.82 -6.68 -0.20
N ILE A 78 4.87 -6.98 0.52
CA ILE A 78 5.80 -5.97 1.03
C ILE A 78 6.85 -5.70 -0.04
N ASP A 79 6.71 -4.58 -0.75
CA ASP A 79 7.66 -4.21 -1.80
C ASP A 79 8.91 -3.52 -1.25
N ASP A 80 8.76 -2.74 -0.18
CA ASP A 80 9.90 -2.13 0.52
C ASP A 80 9.58 -1.90 2.00
N ILE A 81 10.56 -2.16 2.85
CA ILE A 81 10.65 -1.69 4.23
C ILE A 81 12.09 -1.27 4.45
N THR A 82 12.32 0.00 4.62
CA THR A 82 13.64 0.56 4.95
C THR A 82 13.46 1.63 6.01
N TYR A 83 14.26 1.58 7.05
CA TYR A 83 14.32 2.58 8.10
C TYR A 83 15.77 2.92 8.38
N ASP A 84 16.11 4.20 8.40
CA ASP A 84 17.44 4.70 8.73
C ASP A 84 17.40 5.37 10.10
N ASN A 85 17.99 4.73 11.09
CA ASN A 85 18.05 5.22 12.47
C ASN A 85 18.79 6.54 12.62
N LYS A 86 19.73 6.88 11.71
CA LYS A 86 20.50 8.10 11.78
C LYS A 86 19.72 9.31 11.26
N THR A 87 19.10 9.14 10.10
CA THR A 87 18.34 10.21 9.44
C THR A 87 16.85 10.21 9.81
N GLN A 88 16.36 9.16 10.48
CA GLN A 88 14.94 8.89 10.70
C GLN A 88 14.16 8.78 9.39
N GLY A 89 14.87 8.57 8.29
CA GLY A 89 14.28 8.34 6.96
C GLY A 89 13.63 6.97 6.87
N LYS A 90 12.47 6.88 6.23
CA LYS A 90 11.77 5.61 6.05
C LYS A 90 11.15 5.48 4.67
N LYS A 91 11.14 4.23 4.18
CA LYS A 91 10.38 3.85 2.99
C LYS A 91 9.59 2.60 3.33
N VAL A 92 8.28 2.69 3.21
CA VAL A 92 7.37 1.55 3.33
C VAL A 92 6.51 1.53 2.07
N LYS A 93 6.60 0.44 1.32
CA LYS A 93 5.79 0.23 0.11
C LYS A 93 5.09 -1.10 0.21
N ILE A 94 3.77 -1.05 0.09
CA ILE A 94 2.90 -2.21 0.13
C ILE A 94 2.08 -2.26 -1.15
N ASP A 95 2.03 -3.43 -1.77
CA ASP A 95 1.09 -3.72 -2.85
C ASP A 95 -0.12 -4.44 -2.23
N LEU A 96 -1.29 -3.82 -2.30
CA LEU A 96 -2.56 -4.34 -1.81
C LEU A 96 -3.31 -4.96 -2.99
N GLY A 97 -3.23 -6.28 -3.09
CA GLY A 97 -3.88 -7.04 -4.17
C GLY A 97 -5.40 -7.21 -4.00
N GLY A 98 -5.91 -7.03 -2.78
CA GLY A 98 -7.34 -7.11 -2.46
C GLY A 98 -7.59 -7.05 -0.97
N GLY A 99 -8.81 -6.71 -0.55
CA GLY A 99 -9.22 -6.62 0.84
C GLY A 99 -9.08 -5.22 1.43
N LYS A 100 -8.86 -5.12 2.75
CA LYS A 100 -8.94 -3.85 3.48
C LYS A 100 -7.71 -3.64 4.35
N VAL A 101 -7.19 -2.42 4.34
CA VAL A 101 -6.13 -1.98 5.25
C VAL A 101 -6.56 -0.73 6.01
N TRP A 102 -6.27 -0.71 7.30
CA TRP A 102 -6.28 0.47 8.16
C TRP A 102 -4.84 0.83 8.48
N ALA A 103 -4.44 2.05 8.19
CA ALA A 103 -3.09 2.53 8.42
C ALA A 103 -3.08 3.74 9.37
N ASN A 104 -2.37 3.61 10.48
CA ASN A 104 -2.02 4.71 11.37
C ASN A 104 -0.53 4.98 11.19
N VAL A 105 -0.22 5.93 10.31
CA VAL A 105 1.14 6.25 9.90
C VAL A 105 1.69 7.35 10.77
N LYS A 106 2.81 7.10 11.43
CA LYS A 106 3.54 8.12 12.20
C LYS A 106 4.06 9.23 11.29
N LYS A 107 4.02 10.45 11.79
CA LYS A 107 4.44 11.65 11.07
C LYS A 107 5.85 11.45 10.48
N LEU A 108 5.99 11.74 9.19
CA LEU A 108 7.28 11.64 8.49
C LEU A 108 8.16 12.84 8.86
N VAL A 109 9.38 12.55 9.30
CA VAL A 109 10.32 13.56 9.80
C VAL A 109 11.19 14.13 8.68
N THR A 110 11.50 13.31 7.65
CA THR A 110 12.36 13.71 6.53
C THR A 110 11.60 13.84 5.22
N ALA A 111 12.11 14.68 4.32
CA ALA A 111 11.52 14.89 2.99
C ALA A 111 11.50 13.60 2.14
N ASP A 112 12.54 12.76 2.30
CA ASP A 112 12.71 11.52 1.53
C ASP A 112 11.91 10.33 2.08
N SER A 113 11.25 10.50 3.23
CA SER A 113 10.40 9.47 3.80
C SER A 113 9.14 9.30 3.00
N LYS A 114 8.77 8.04 2.74
CA LYS A 114 7.57 7.65 1.99
C LYS A 114 6.89 6.45 2.63
N VAL A 115 5.57 6.55 2.76
CA VAL A 115 4.69 5.41 3.02
C VAL A 115 3.67 5.36 1.90
N GLU A 116 3.67 4.29 1.14
CA GLU A 116 2.86 4.10 -0.06
C GLU A 116 2.09 2.78 0.02
N ILE A 117 0.79 2.84 -0.24
CA ILE A 117 -0.03 1.66 -0.51
C ILE A 117 -0.44 1.73 -1.98
N LYS A 118 0.03 0.76 -2.74
CA LYS A 118 -0.30 0.58 -4.15
C LYS A 118 -1.44 -0.41 -4.28
N THR A 119 -2.38 -0.11 -5.15
CA THR A 119 -3.42 -1.04 -5.62
C THR A 119 -3.23 -1.31 -7.11
N VAL A 120 -4.09 -2.09 -7.72
CA VAL A 120 -4.04 -2.38 -9.17
C VAL A 120 -4.11 -1.11 -10.02
N ASN A 121 -4.80 -0.07 -9.55
CA ASN A 121 -5.16 1.11 -10.33
C ASN A 121 -4.81 2.45 -9.67
N ALA A 122 -4.26 2.44 -8.45
CA ALA A 122 -3.88 3.67 -7.75
C ALA A 122 -2.72 3.47 -6.77
N VAL A 123 -2.05 4.57 -6.43
CA VAL A 123 -1.08 4.66 -5.34
C VAL A 123 -1.53 5.70 -4.35
N ALA A 124 -1.65 5.33 -3.09
CA ALA A 124 -1.92 6.22 -1.97
C ALA A 124 -0.63 6.50 -1.20
N GLY A 125 -0.13 7.73 -1.29
CA GLY A 125 1.07 8.19 -0.59
C GLY A 125 0.72 9.13 0.57
N VAL A 126 1.36 8.97 1.73
CA VAL A 126 1.02 9.70 2.96
C VAL A 126 2.22 10.24 3.73
N ARG A 127 1.95 11.23 4.58
CA ARG A 127 2.93 11.87 5.47
C ARG A 127 2.39 12.07 6.90
N GLY A 128 2.04 10.98 7.60
CA GLY A 128 1.47 11.05 8.94
C GLY A 128 -0.05 11.23 8.90
N THR A 129 -0.75 10.11 8.80
CA THR A 129 -2.16 10.09 8.42
C THR A 129 -2.81 8.85 9.00
N VAL A 130 -4.05 8.98 9.47
CA VAL A 130 -4.92 7.84 9.76
C VAL A 130 -5.90 7.68 8.59
N TYR A 131 -5.80 6.57 7.90
CA TYR A 131 -6.61 6.33 6.71
C TYR A 131 -6.86 4.84 6.49
N ARG A 132 -7.82 4.53 5.64
CA ARG A 132 -8.04 3.17 5.14
C ARG A 132 -8.07 3.11 3.62
N VAL A 133 -7.66 1.97 3.09
CA VAL A 133 -7.81 1.61 1.69
C VAL A 133 -8.56 0.30 1.62
N ASN A 134 -9.61 0.25 0.81
CA ASN A 134 -10.31 -0.97 0.45
C ASN A 134 -10.08 -1.24 -1.02
N VAL A 135 -9.85 -2.49 -1.38
CA VAL A 135 -9.85 -2.99 -2.76
C VAL A 135 -10.88 -4.09 -2.87
N GLU A 136 -11.87 -3.85 -3.70
CA GLU A 136 -13.00 -4.77 -3.91
C GLU A 136 -12.63 -5.84 -4.96
N GLU A 137 -13.48 -6.86 -5.10
CA GLU A 137 -13.26 -7.99 -6.01
C GLU A 137 -13.18 -7.57 -7.49
N ASP A 138 -13.85 -6.48 -7.88
CA ASP A 138 -13.77 -5.91 -9.22
C ASP A 138 -12.54 -5.05 -9.45
N ASN A 139 -11.60 -4.97 -8.49
CA ASN A 139 -10.44 -4.10 -8.42
C ASN A 139 -10.77 -2.61 -8.30
N SER A 140 -12.00 -2.21 -8.03
CA SER A 140 -12.23 -0.84 -7.59
C SER A 140 -11.56 -0.60 -6.24
N ALA A 141 -11.12 0.63 -6.01
CA ALA A 141 -10.46 0.99 -4.76
C ALA A 141 -11.15 2.20 -4.12
N MET A 142 -11.16 2.23 -2.79
CA MET A 142 -11.67 3.35 -2.01
C MET A 142 -10.62 3.76 -0.98
N VAL A 143 -10.34 5.06 -0.90
CA VAL A 143 -9.48 5.65 0.12
C VAL A 143 -10.30 6.58 0.99
N LYS A 144 -10.29 6.36 2.30
CA LYS A 144 -10.92 7.24 3.31
C LYS A 144 -9.87 7.75 4.28
N VAL A 145 -9.90 9.05 4.55
CA VAL A 145 -8.95 9.72 5.45
C VAL A 145 -9.68 10.19 6.71
N TYR A 146 -9.22 9.78 7.88
CA TYR A 146 -9.78 10.18 9.18
C TYR A 146 -8.99 11.32 9.81
N ASP A 147 -7.67 11.32 9.62
CA ASP A 147 -6.79 12.39 10.08
C ASP A 147 -5.64 12.60 9.09
N GLY A 148 -5.23 13.86 8.87
CA GLY A 148 -4.18 14.23 7.93
C GLY A 148 -4.64 14.34 6.49
N SER A 149 -3.80 13.89 5.55
CA SER A 149 -4.11 13.91 4.11
C SER A 149 -3.36 12.79 3.36
N VAL A 150 -3.97 12.33 2.28
CA VAL A 150 -3.43 11.30 1.38
C VAL A 150 -3.35 11.86 -0.03
N ALA A 151 -2.19 11.74 -0.68
CA ALA A 151 -2.05 11.97 -2.10
C ALA A 151 -2.36 10.66 -2.83
N VAL A 152 -3.43 10.64 -3.61
CA VAL A 152 -3.84 9.49 -4.42
C VAL A 152 -3.53 9.79 -5.87
N ALA A 153 -2.77 8.91 -6.52
CA ALA A 153 -2.42 9.02 -7.94
C ALA A 153 -2.85 7.76 -8.70
N GLY A 154 -3.25 7.89 -9.96
CA GLY A 154 -3.54 6.76 -10.84
C GLY A 154 -2.27 5.97 -11.17
N VAL A 155 -2.39 4.65 -11.31
CA VAL A 155 -1.35 3.81 -11.90
C VAL A 155 -1.61 3.72 -13.39
N GLN A 156 -0.66 4.21 -14.19
CA GLN A 156 -0.71 3.98 -15.64
C GLN A 156 -0.54 2.47 -15.90
N LYS A 157 -1.53 1.86 -16.52
CA LYS A 157 -1.31 0.57 -17.17
C LYS A 157 -0.47 0.89 -18.41
N GLU A 158 0.77 0.41 -18.48
CA GLU A 158 1.51 0.42 -19.73
C GLU A 158 0.60 -0.15 -20.83
N ALA A 159 0.30 0.67 -21.83
CA ALA A 159 -0.37 0.16 -23.02
C ALA A 159 0.49 -0.99 -23.56
N PRO A 160 -0.11 -2.11 -23.99
CA PRO A 160 0.67 -3.20 -24.57
C PRO A 160 1.51 -2.61 -25.70
N LYS A 161 2.83 -2.75 -25.58
CA LYS A 161 3.75 -2.36 -26.65
C LYS A 161 3.27 -3.04 -27.92
N PRO A 162 2.98 -2.33 -29.00
CA PRO A 162 2.60 -2.98 -30.24
C PRO A 162 3.74 -3.93 -30.59
N SER A 163 3.43 -5.22 -30.65
CA SER A 163 4.37 -6.24 -31.14
C SER A 163 4.61 -5.93 -32.62
N GLY A 164 5.68 -5.20 -32.88
CA GLY A 164 6.09 -4.87 -34.24
C GLY A 164 6.37 -6.15 -35.01
N GLN A 165 5.45 -6.58 -35.83
CA GLN A 165 5.79 -7.42 -36.95
C GLN A 165 6.67 -6.59 -37.87
N PHE A 166 7.96 -6.92 -37.91
CA PHE A 166 8.87 -6.39 -38.92
C PHE A 166 8.40 -6.93 -40.28
N THR A 167 7.61 -6.16 -41.00
CA THR A 167 7.41 -6.34 -42.44
C THR A 167 8.59 -5.74 -43.16
N ALA A 168 9.09 -6.47 -44.18
CA ALA A 168 10.22 -6.07 -44.99
C ALA A 168 10.07 -4.64 -45.55
N PRO A 169 11.20 -3.91 -45.81
CA PRO A 169 11.15 -2.51 -46.24
C PRO A 169 10.52 -2.38 -47.64
N VAL A 170 9.48 -1.57 -47.72
CA VAL A 170 8.91 -1.11 -48.96
C VAL A 170 9.69 0.14 -49.43
N PRO A 171 9.98 0.33 -50.74
CA PRO A 171 10.73 1.49 -51.26
C PRO A 171 10.03 2.80 -50.89
N VAL A 172 10.78 3.75 -50.34
CA VAL A 172 10.27 5.04 -49.86
C VAL A 172 10.26 6.03 -51.03
N GLU A 173 9.07 6.51 -51.39
CA GLU A 173 8.93 7.75 -52.17
C GLU A 173 9.29 8.97 -51.32
N GLY A 174 9.88 9.99 -51.93
CA GLY A 174 10.52 11.14 -51.30
C GLY A 174 9.67 11.97 -50.30
N PRO A 175 10.26 13.00 -49.67
CA PRO A 175 9.76 13.62 -48.46
C PRO A 175 8.42 14.36 -48.69
N LYS A 176 7.35 13.78 -48.13
CA LYS A 176 6.11 14.53 -47.87
C LYS A 176 6.22 15.15 -46.47
N GLN A 177 5.84 16.42 -46.36
CA GLN A 177 5.75 17.10 -45.07
C GLN A 177 4.86 16.28 -44.12
N VAL A 178 5.49 15.70 -43.08
CA VAL A 178 4.79 15.02 -41.99
C VAL A 178 4.21 16.11 -41.10
N PRO A 179 2.89 16.13 -40.82
CA PRO A 179 2.37 16.98 -39.77
C PRO A 179 3.09 16.67 -38.46
N PRO A 180 3.28 17.67 -37.57
CA PRO A 180 3.97 17.45 -36.32
C PRO A 180 3.35 16.24 -35.60
N PRO A 181 4.18 15.39 -34.95
CA PRO A 181 3.67 14.22 -34.30
C PRO A 181 2.55 14.66 -33.33
N TYR A 182 1.38 14.12 -33.53
CA TYR A 182 0.35 14.19 -32.51
C TYR A 182 1.00 13.67 -31.25
N HIS A 183 1.16 14.54 -30.26
CA HIS A 183 1.33 14.06 -28.90
C HIS A 183 0.03 13.31 -28.63
N GLU A 184 0.07 11.97 -28.67
CA GLU A 184 -0.93 11.18 -27.98
C GLU A 184 -0.94 11.76 -26.58
N VAL A 185 -2.07 12.34 -26.19
CA VAL A 185 -2.28 12.83 -24.85
C VAL A 185 -2.22 11.59 -23.99
N THR A 186 -1.04 11.29 -23.47
CA THR A 186 -0.86 10.28 -22.44
C THR A 186 -1.91 10.60 -21.38
N MET A 187 -2.72 9.62 -20.99
CA MET A 187 -3.72 9.78 -19.94
C MET A 187 -3.06 10.56 -18.80
N GLU A 188 -3.57 11.77 -18.54
CA GLU A 188 -2.98 12.68 -17.56
C GLU A 188 -2.76 11.92 -16.26
N GLU A 189 -1.53 11.95 -15.74
CA GLU A 189 -1.24 11.46 -14.40
C GLU A 189 -2.05 12.30 -13.42
N TRP A 190 -3.24 11.83 -13.08
CA TRP A 190 -4.05 12.54 -12.10
C TRP A 190 -3.49 12.29 -10.69
N THR A 191 -3.43 13.33 -9.91
CA THR A 191 -3.16 13.28 -8.47
C THR A 191 -4.25 14.03 -7.73
N VAL A 192 -4.88 13.39 -6.77
CA VAL A 192 -5.91 13.99 -5.94
C VAL A 192 -5.47 13.98 -4.48
N ILE A 193 -5.58 15.12 -3.81
CA ILE A 193 -5.38 15.21 -2.36
C ILE A 193 -6.71 14.97 -1.66
N VAL A 194 -6.76 13.91 -0.89
CA VAL A 194 -7.89 13.55 -0.03
C VAL A 194 -7.55 14.01 1.38
N LYS A 195 -8.36 14.93 1.93
CA LYS A 195 -8.16 15.52 3.26
C LYS A 195 -8.89 14.73 4.34
N ALA A 196 -8.64 15.08 5.60
CA ALA A 196 -9.37 14.51 6.73
C ALA A 196 -10.89 14.60 6.53
N MET A 197 -11.59 13.53 6.86
CA MET A 197 -13.03 13.32 6.67
C MET A 197 -13.49 13.33 5.22
N GLN A 198 -12.57 13.07 4.27
CA GLN A 198 -12.89 12.89 2.85
C GLN A 198 -12.58 11.47 2.38
N GLN A 199 -13.29 11.07 1.35
CA GLN A 199 -13.09 9.81 0.63
C GLN A 199 -12.99 10.04 -0.87
N ILE A 200 -12.31 9.11 -1.55
CA ILE A 200 -12.25 9.01 -3.00
C ILE A 200 -12.45 7.57 -3.41
N THR A 201 -13.14 7.35 -4.52
CA THR A 201 -13.28 6.03 -5.15
C THR A 201 -12.57 6.03 -6.49
N ILE A 202 -11.88 4.94 -6.78
CA ILE A 202 -11.17 4.70 -8.03
C ILE A 202 -11.84 3.50 -8.71
N SER A 203 -12.33 3.70 -9.92
CA SER A 203 -12.98 2.62 -10.67
C SER A 203 -11.98 1.53 -11.08
N PRO A 204 -12.47 0.34 -11.51
CA PRO A 204 -11.60 -0.71 -12.06
C PRO A 204 -10.75 -0.26 -13.25
N GLN A 205 -11.20 0.77 -13.98
CA GLN A 205 -10.50 1.37 -15.12
C GLN A 205 -9.47 2.42 -14.71
N GLY A 206 -9.37 2.74 -13.41
CA GLY A 206 -8.43 3.74 -12.89
C GLY A 206 -8.96 5.18 -12.94
N VAL A 207 -10.28 5.37 -13.08
CA VAL A 207 -10.89 6.71 -13.04
C VAL A 207 -11.23 7.07 -11.60
N ALA A 208 -10.71 8.19 -11.12
CA ALA A 208 -10.98 8.70 -9.78
C ALA A 208 -12.26 9.54 -9.73
N SER A 209 -13.03 9.38 -8.66
CA SER A 209 -14.10 10.32 -8.31
C SER A 209 -13.52 11.65 -7.80
N LYS A 210 -14.36 12.67 -7.68
CA LYS A 210 -14.00 13.84 -6.86
C LYS A 210 -14.02 13.43 -5.39
N PRO A 211 -13.18 14.05 -4.53
CA PRO A 211 -13.27 13.86 -3.09
C PRO A 211 -14.66 14.20 -2.58
N GLN A 212 -15.19 13.36 -1.70
CA GLN A 212 -16.49 13.52 -1.06
C GLN A 212 -16.32 13.50 0.44
N ASP A 213 -17.00 14.39 1.14
CA ASP A 213 -17.01 14.38 2.60
C ASP A 213 -17.81 13.18 3.12
N PHE A 214 -17.41 12.64 4.27
CA PHE A 214 -18.17 11.63 5.01
C PHE A 214 -18.20 11.99 6.50
N THR A 215 -19.18 11.44 7.22
CA THR A 215 -19.24 11.59 8.68
C THR A 215 -18.83 10.30 9.37
N PRO A 216 -18.34 10.35 10.63
CA PRO A 216 -18.03 9.14 11.38
C PRO A 216 -19.20 8.16 11.45
N GLN A 217 -20.42 8.65 11.55
CA GLN A 217 -21.64 7.83 11.64
C GLN A 217 -21.93 7.06 10.35
N GLN A 218 -21.61 7.64 9.18
CA GLN A 218 -21.77 6.99 7.88
C GLN A 218 -20.77 5.86 7.63
N ASP A 219 -19.67 5.85 8.39
CA ASP A 219 -18.57 4.91 8.19
C ASP A 219 -18.30 4.01 9.40
N MET A 220 -19.29 3.82 10.27
CA MET A 220 -19.14 3.09 11.53
C MET A 220 -19.50 1.60 11.37
N ASP A 221 -18.74 0.87 10.55
CA ASP A 221 -18.78 -0.60 10.51
C ASP A 221 -17.93 -1.23 11.64
N ASP A 222 -18.03 -2.54 11.83
CA ASP A 222 -17.29 -3.27 12.87
C ASP A 222 -15.77 -3.21 12.68
N TRP A 223 -15.32 -3.12 11.43
CA TRP A 223 -13.89 -2.97 11.12
C TRP A 223 -13.38 -1.60 11.57
N VAL A 224 -14.12 -0.53 11.30
CA VAL A 224 -13.76 0.84 11.72
C VAL A 224 -13.78 0.97 13.23
N LYS A 225 -14.84 0.50 13.90
CA LYS A 225 -14.95 0.52 15.36
C LYS A 225 -13.75 -0.18 16.01
N TRP A 226 -13.46 -1.40 15.57
CA TRP A 226 -12.35 -2.19 16.08
C TRP A 226 -11.01 -1.46 15.91
N ASN A 227 -10.76 -0.83 14.77
CA ASN A 227 -9.53 -0.10 14.51
C ASN A 227 -9.40 1.16 15.38
N GLN A 228 -10.47 1.95 15.52
CA GLN A 228 -10.48 3.13 16.38
C GLN A 228 -10.27 2.78 17.87
N GLU A 229 -10.90 1.72 18.34
CA GLU A 229 -10.68 1.21 19.71
C GLU A 229 -9.24 0.74 19.89
N ARG A 230 -8.71 0.07 18.89
CA ARG A 230 -7.33 -0.42 18.92
C ARG A 230 -6.31 0.72 18.91
N ASP A 231 -6.55 1.78 18.13
CA ASP A 231 -5.70 2.98 18.12
C ASP A 231 -5.70 3.66 19.51
N LYS A 232 -6.85 3.77 20.17
CA LYS A 232 -6.94 4.28 21.54
C LYS A 232 -6.14 3.43 22.54
N GLN A 233 -6.23 2.09 22.45
CA GLN A 233 -5.48 1.17 23.32
C GLN A 233 -3.96 1.31 23.15
N LEU A 234 -3.49 1.61 21.96
CA LEU A 234 -2.07 1.77 21.65
C LEU A 234 -1.57 3.20 21.83
N SER A 235 -2.44 4.14 22.21
CA SER A 235 -2.13 5.58 22.30
C SER A 235 -1.51 6.12 21.00
N LEU A 236 -2.11 5.75 19.88
CA LEU A 236 -1.66 6.10 18.54
C LEU A 236 -2.26 7.43 18.08
#